data_a95e86f8bd2da9119a8da12f25b5b3da
#
_entry.id   a95e86f8bd2da9119a8da12f25b5b3da
#
_cell.length_a   1.000
_cell.length_b   1.000
_cell.length_c   1.000
_cell.angle_alpha   90.00
_cell.angle_beta   90.00
_cell.angle_gamma   90.00
#
_symmetry.space_group_name_H-M   'P 1'
#
loop_
_entity.id
_entity.type
_entity.pdbx_description
1 polymer ?
#
loop_
_entity_poly.entity_id
_entity_poly.type
_entity_poly.pdbx_seq_one_letter_code
_entity_poly.pdbx_strand_id
1 'polypeptide(L)'
;TGNGVEQLQLWGREAYTNAAGYINEQTVSDKNIVTANGSASLEFACEILSLLKNDEPKEIEMYKTFYKMGLVEFAKMMSQTKPRFTFNTIGLFTTDNAKMVAFYRDIFGFKTEWNGIDPNVEMTLGASRIIMFPRDAFEQMTSREYAYPNGTNGTIELSFDVPTFADVDKEFDRAVSMGAKPVFAPTTEPWGQRTCYVADPEGN
;
A
#
# COMPACT_ATOMS: atom_id res chain seq x y z
N THR A 1 6.27 -9.87 37.55
CA THR A 1 5.18 -8.98 37.95
C THR A 1 4.05 -9.73 38.63
N GLY A 2 3.12 -9.03 39.27
CA GLY A 2 2.01 -9.59 40.03
C GLY A 2 1.22 -8.48 40.75
N ASN A 3 0.42 -8.82 41.74
CA ASN A 3 -0.43 -7.86 42.49
C ASN A 3 0.33 -7.03 43.55
N GLY A 4 1.63 -7.07 43.56
CA GLY A 4 2.51 -6.38 44.48
C GLY A 4 3.52 -7.33 45.14
N VAL A 5 4.71 -6.81 45.47
CA VAL A 5 5.77 -7.62 46.08
C VAL A 5 5.37 -8.13 47.46
N GLU A 6 4.68 -7.29 48.27
CA GLU A 6 4.20 -7.64 49.58
C GLU A 6 3.18 -8.79 49.53
N GLN A 7 2.30 -8.81 48.52
CA GLN A 7 1.32 -9.87 48.35
C GLN A 7 1.97 -11.19 47.93
N LEU A 8 2.98 -11.14 47.08
CA LEU A 8 3.76 -12.32 46.68
C LEU A 8 4.55 -12.87 47.89
N GLN A 9 5.09 -12.03 48.73
CA GLN A 9 5.76 -12.42 49.98
C GLN A 9 4.78 -13.05 50.98
N LEU A 10 3.58 -12.45 51.13
CA LEU A 10 2.53 -12.98 51.99
C LEU A 10 2.06 -14.38 51.58
N TRP A 11 1.85 -14.58 50.28
CA TRP A 11 1.34 -15.85 49.76
C TRP A 11 2.43 -16.91 49.62
N GLY A 12 3.61 -16.50 49.11
CA GLY A 12 4.74 -17.41 48.89
C GLY A 12 5.56 -17.70 50.13
N ARG A 13 5.43 -16.87 51.19
CA ARG A 13 6.19 -17.01 52.46
C ARG A 13 7.67 -17.23 52.15
N GLU A 14 8.28 -18.24 52.76
CA GLU A 14 9.69 -18.59 52.58
C GLU A 14 10.05 -19.11 51.17
N ALA A 15 9.04 -19.58 50.42
CA ALA A 15 9.23 -20.03 49.06
C ALA A 15 9.41 -18.91 48.03
N TYR A 16 8.99 -17.67 48.35
CA TYR A 16 9.19 -16.51 47.51
C TYR A 16 10.51 -15.81 47.85
N THR A 17 11.56 -16.15 47.11
CA THR A 17 12.93 -15.67 47.39
C THR A 17 13.38 -14.53 46.45
N ASN A 18 12.60 -14.17 45.40
CA ASN A 18 12.99 -13.22 44.36
C ASN A 18 12.27 -11.86 44.50
N ALA A 19 12.18 -11.29 45.69
CA ALA A 19 11.59 -9.96 45.87
C ALA A 19 12.36 -8.83 45.13
N ALA A 20 13.69 -8.96 45.09
CA ALA A 20 14.54 -8.00 44.36
C ALA A 20 14.35 -8.03 42.82
N GLY A 21 13.88 -9.13 42.28
CA GLY A 21 13.57 -9.27 40.85
C GLY A 21 12.15 -8.89 40.47
N TYR A 22 11.37 -8.38 41.44
CA TYR A 22 9.99 -7.93 41.16
C TYR A 22 10.02 -6.64 40.33
N ILE A 23 9.28 -6.65 39.22
CA ILE A 23 9.09 -5.48 38.34
C ILE A 23 7.65 -5.00 38.51
N ASN A 24 7.47 -3.74 38.90
CA ASN A 24 6.15 -3.14 39.14
C ASN A 24 5.56 -2.57 37.83
N GLU A 25 5.29 -3.48 36.90
CA GLU A 25 4.62 -3.17 35.65
C GLU A 25 3.35 -4.00 35.50
N GLN A 26 2.46 -3.59 34.62
CA GLN A 26 1.22 -4.33 34.35
C GLN A 26 1.51 -5.72 33.78
N THR A 27 2.42 -5.77 32.83
CA THR A 27 2.94 -7.02 32.23
C THR A 27 4.45 -6.99 32.15
N VAL A 28 5.06 -8.15 32.22
CA VAL A 28 6.48 -8.36 31.93
C VAL A 28 6.62 -9.65 31.13
N SER A 29 7.36 -9.59 30.03
CA SER A 29 7.74 -10.78 29.26
C SER A 29 9.24 -11.03 29.32
N ASP A 30 9.61 -12.27 29.42
CA ASP A 30 10.98 -12.76 29.27
C ASP A 30 10.96 -14.08 28.50
N LYS A 31 11.62 -14.11 27.34
CA LYS A 31 11.63 -15.26 26.44
C LYS A 31 10.18 -15.68 26.07
N ASN A 32 9.74 -16.83 26.53
CA ASN A 32 8.41 -17.40 26.26
C ASN A 32 7.47 -17.31 27.48
N ILE A 33 7.79 -16.49 28.44
CA ILE A 33 6.99 -16.32 29.67
C ILE A 33 6.47 -14.91 29.72
N VAL A 34 5.14 -14.78 29.86
CA VAL A 34 4.46 -13.51 30.16
C VAL A 34 3.87 -13.59 31.54
N THR A 35 4.08 -12.57 32.34
CA THR A 35 3.44 -12.40 33.64
C THR A 35 2.68 -11.07 33.70
N ALA A 36 1.56 -11.04 34.41
CA ALA A 36 0.74 -9.85 34.53
C ALA A 36 0.20 -9.70 35.97
N ASN A 37 -0.16 -8.50 36.33
CA ASN A 37 -0.94 -8.29 37.55
C ASN A 37 -2.44 -8.60 37.28
N GLY A 38 -3.23 -8.71 38.38
CA GLY A 38 -4.64 -9.14 38.27
C GLY A 38 -5.57 -8.18 37.53
N SER A 39 -5.13 -6.94 37.26
CA SER A 39 -5.91 -5.94 36.52
C SER A 39 -5.47 -5.78 35.07
N ALA A 40 -4.42 -6.45 34.64
CA ALA A 40 -3.76 -6.27 33.34
C ALA A 40 -4.13 -7.33 32.27
N SER A 41 -5.39 -7.75 32.23
CA SER A 41 -5.84 -8.80 31.30
C SER A 41 -5.67 -8.42 29.84
N LEU A 42 -5.91 -7.17 29.50
CA LEU A 42 -5.72 -6.67 28.12
C LEU A 42 -4.24 -6.63 27.75
N GLU A 43 -3.40 -6.06 28.60
CA GLU A 43 -1.96 -5.98 28.40
C GLU A 43 -1.33 -7.38 28.30
N PHE A 44 -1.81 -8.32 29.15
CA PHE A 44 -1.38 -9.72 29.09
C PHE A 44 -1.71 -10.39 27.75
N ALA A 45 -2.94 -10.23 27.27
CA ALA A 45 -3.35 -10.77 25.98
C ALA A 45 -2.53 -10.19 24.83
N CYS A 46 -2.31 -8.87 24.81
CA CYS A 46 -1.51 -8.21 23.79
C CYS A 46 -0.04 -8.66 23.78
N GLU A 47 0.54 -8.87 24.96
CA GLU A 47 1.91 -9.36 25.10
C GLU A 47 2.05 -10.80 24.56
N ILE A 48 1.06 -11.65 24.83
CA ILE A 48 1.01 -13.02 24.26
C ILE A 48 0.92 -12.97 22.74
N LEU A 49 0.03 -12.14 22.17
CA LEU A 49 -0.09 -11.98 20.72
C LEU A 49 1.23 -11.54 20.09
N SER A 50 1.92 -10.59 20.72
CA SER A 50 3.24 -10.14 20.29
C SER A 50 4.29 -11.24 20.26
N LEU A 51 4.30 -12.10 21.30
CA LEU A 51 5.23 -13.23 21.38
C LEU A 51 4.93 -14.32 20.35
N LEU A 52 3.67 -14.56 20.06
CA LEU A 52 3.25 -15.55 19.05
C LEU A 52 3.51 -15.08 17.62
N LYS A 53 3.78 -13.79 17.42
CA LYS A 53 3.99 -13.17 16.09
C LYS A 53 2.88 -13.47 15.09
N ASN A 54 1.65 -13.61 15.59
CA ASN A 54 0.50 -13.90 14.75
C ASN A 54 -0.14 -12.64 14.17
N ASP A 55 0.09 -11.49 14.82
CA ASP A 55 -0.48 -10.21 14.44
C ASP A 55 0.63 -9.16 14.26
N GLU A 56 0.41 -8.22 13.34
CA GLU A 56 1.28 -7.06 13.17
C GLU A 56 1.18 -6.12 14.38
N PRO A 57 2.27 -5.42 14.77
CA PRO A 57 2.26 -4.49 15.90
C PRO A 57 1.13 -3.46 15.85
N LYS A 58 0.76 -3.02 14.65
CA LYS A 58 -0.38 -2.11 14.42
C LYS A 58 -1.72 -2.72 14.82
N GLU A 59 -1.92 -4.00 14.56
CA GLU A 59 -3.16 -4.71 14.89
C GLU A 59 -3.31 -4.87 16.40
N ILE A 60 -2.23 -5.22 17.07
CA ILE A 60 -2.20 -5.32 18.55
C ILE A 60 -2.52 -3.96 19.20
N GLU A 61 -1.96 -2.87 18.68
CA GLU A 61 -2.26 -1.52 19.20
C GLU A 61 -3.71 -1.10 18.90
N MET A 62 -4.26 -1.52 17.78
CA MET A 62 -5.66 -1.33 17.44
C MET A 62 -6.58 -2.09 18.41
N TYR A 63 -6.27 -3.32 18.77
CA TYR A 63 -6.99 -4.08 19.80
C TYR A 63 -6.95 -3.39 21.15
N LYS A 64 -5.78 -2.93 21.60
CA LYS A 64 -5.65 -2.15 22.83
C LYS A 64 -6.55 -0.92 22.82
N THR A 65 -6.53 -0.17 21.74
CA THR A 65 -7.34 1.03 21.56
C THR A 65 -8.84 0.71 21.62
N PHE A 66 -9.27 -0.32 20.89
CA PHE A 66 -10.65 -0.78 20.89
C PHE A 66 -11.16 -1.12 22.31
N TYR A 67 -10.39 -1.93 23.05
CA TYR A 67 -10.80 -2.35 24.39
C TYR A 67 -10.75 -1.22 25.42
N LYS A 68 -9.84 -0.25 25.26
CA LYS A 68 -9.74 0.89 26.19
C LYS A 68 -10.83 1.93 25.99
N MET A 69 -11.21 2.21 24.74
CA MET A 69 -12.21 3.25 24.45
C MET A 69 -13.63 2.71 24.22
N GLY A 70 -13.78 1.41 24.00
CA GLY A 70 -15.06 0.78 23.72
C GLY A 70 -15.55 0.92 22.29
N LEU A 71 -16.52 0.08 21.92
CA LEU A 71 -16.99 -0.07 20.54
C LEU A 71 -17.46 1.25 19.90
N VAL A 72 -18.23 2.04 20.62
CA VAL A 72 -18.86 3.26 20.06
C VAL A 72 -17.80 4.31 19.71
N GLU A 73 -16.90 4.60 20.64
CA GLU A 73 -15.86 5.61 20.43
C GLU A 73 -14.80 5.11 19.43
N PHE A 74 -14.47 3.84 19.45
CA PHE A 74 -13.59 3.21 18.45
C PHE A 74 -14.20 3.30 17.05
N ALA A 75 -15.49 2.99 16.89
CA ALA A 75 -16.17 3.12 15.60
C ALA A 75 -16.19 4.56 15.08
N LYS A 76 -16.40 5.56 15.96
CA LYS A 76 -16.30 6.98 15.62
C LYS A 76 -14.88 7.34 15.16
N MET A 77 -13.86 6.93 15.90
CA MET A 77 -12.47 7.14 15.53
C MET A 77 -12.15 6.55 14.17
N MET A 78 -12.52 5.29 13.92
CA MET A 78 -12.30 4.62 12.66
C MET A 78 -13.07 5.27 11.49
N SER A 79 -14.26 5.80 11.73
CA SER A 79 -15.02 6.53 10.72
C SER A 79 -14.41 7.89 10.36
N GLN A 80 -13.75 8.55 11.31
CA GLN A 80 -13.05 9.83 11.09
C GLN A 80 -11.71 9.66 10.37
N THR A 81 -11.05 8.49 10.53
CA THR A 81 -9.77 8.19 9.85
C THR A 81 -9.97 7.68 8.43
N LYS A 82 -11.20 7.29 8.07
CA LYS A 82 -11.50 6.82 6.71
C LYS A 82 -11.46 8.02 5.75
N PRO A 83 -10.59 8.03 4.73
CA PRO A 83 -10.54 9.11 3.78
C PRO A 83 -11.90 9.25 3.08
N ARG A 84 -12.35 10.50 2.91
CA ARG A 84 -13.62 10.81 2.23
C ARG A 84 -13.64 10.31 0.78
N PHE A 85 -12.46 10.27 0.17
CA PHE A 85 -12.27 9.80 -1.19
C PHE A 85 -11.17 8.75 -1.22
N THR A 86 -11.35 7.75 -2.08
CA THR A 86 -10.33 6.75 -2.37
C THR A 86 -9.92 6.90 -3.83
N PHE A 87 -8.64 7.19 -4.06
CA PHE A 87 -8.08 7.14 -5.41
C PHE A 87 -7.95 5.67 -5.82
N ASN A 88 -8.55 5.28 -6.95
CA ASN A 88 -8.56 3.88 -7.38
C ASN A 88 -8.21 3.66 -8.86
N THR A 89 -8.20 4.71 -9.68
CA THR A 89 -8.10 4.53 -11.13
C THR A 89 -7.53 5.78 -11.80
N ILE A 90 -6.71 5.57 -12.82
CA ILE A 90 -6.32 6.58 -13.80
C ILE A 90 -7.12 6.33 -15.07
N GLY A 91 -7.82 7.36 -15.57
CA GLY A 91 -8.52 7.33 -16.84
C GLY A 91 -7.67 7.88 -17.97
N LEU A 92 -7.55 7.15 -19.07
CA LEU A 92 -6.91 7.60 -20.32
C LEU A 92 -7.97 7.75 -21.41
N PHE A 93 -8.03 8.91 -22.02
CA PHE A 93 -8.90 9.14 -23.18
C PHE A 93 -8.13 8.87 -24.47
N THR A 94 -8.58 7.88 -25.23
CA THR A 94 -7.82 7.25 -26.29
C THR A 94 -8.51 7.41 -27.65
N THR A 95 -7.72 7.35 -28.73
CA THR A 95 -8.23 7.25 -30.10
C THR A 95 -8.18 5.80 -30.61
N ASP A 96 -7.26 4.99 -30.09
CA ASP A 96 -7.05 3.60 -30.51
C ASP A 96 -6.81 2.68 -29.29
N ASN A 97 -7.91 2.19 -28.72
CA ASN A 97 -7.86 1.27 -27.58
C ASN A 97 -7.00 0.04 -27.86
N ALA A 98 -7.03 -0.51 -29.06
CA ALA A 98 -6.31 -1.74 -29.37
C ALA A 98 -4.78 -1.54 -29.28
N LYS A 99 -4.27 -0.43 -29.80
CA LYS A 99 -2.85 -0.08 -29.68
C LYS A 99 -2.47 0.21 -28.23
N MET A 100 -3.30 0.93 -27.50
CA MET A 100 -3.04 1.26 -26.09
C MET A 100 -3.08 0.02 -25.22
N VAL A 101 -4.02 -0.90 -25.44
CA VAL A 101 -4.08 -2.19 -24.71
C VAL A 101 -2.83 -3.02 -25.01
N ALA A 102 -2.43 -3.13 -26.28
CA ALA A 102 -1.23 -3.86 -26.64
C ALA A 102 0.02 -3.26 -25.96
N PHE A 103 0.15 -1.95 -25.95
CA PHE A 103 1.25 -1.25 -25.31
C PHE A 103 1.34 -1.57 -23.82
N TYR A 104 0.29 -1.32 -23.04
CA TYR A 104 0.31 -1.53 -21.59
C TYR A 104 0.36 -3.01 -21.20
N ARG A 105 -0.27 -3.90 -21.97
CA ARG A 105 -0.20 -5.34 -21.76
C ARG A 105 1.20 -5.90 -22.06
N ASP A 106 1.73 -5.60 -23.22
CA ASP A 106 2.92 -6.29 -23.73
C ASP A 106 4.22 -5.68 -23.19
N ILE A 107 4.23 -4.37 -22.92
CA ILE A 107 5.42 -3.68 -22.39
C ILE A 107 5.43 -3.67 -20.87
N PHE A 108 4.33 -3.32 -20.23
CA PHE A 108 4.26 -3.13 -18.78
C PHE A 108 3.60 -4.28 -18.01
N GLY A 109 3.03 -5.27 -18.71
CA GLY A 109 2.45 -6.45 -18.09
C GLY A 109 1.08 -6.25 -17.44
N PHE A 110 0.34 -5.20 -17.83
CA PHE A 110 -1.05 -5.02 -17.39
C PHE A 110 -1.92 -6.17 -17.89
N LYS A 111 -2.87 -6.59 -17.07
CA LYS A 111 -3.86 -7.62 -17.39
C LYS A 111 -5.19 -6.98 -17.75
N THR A 112 -5.90 -7.58 -18.69
CA THR A 112 -7.24 -7.16 -19.10
C THR A 112 -8.04 -8.34 -19.63
N GLU A 113 -9.35 -8.31 -19.43
CA GLU A 113 -10.33 -9.21 -20.03
C GLU A 113 -11.08 -8.53 -21.20
N TRP A 114 -10.54 -7.46 -21.74
CA TRP A 114 -11.15 -6.73 -22.85
C TRP A 114 -11.31 -7.62 -24.09
N ASN A 115 -12.51 -7.62 -24.66
CA ASN A 115 -12.92 -8.45 -25.79
C ASN A 115 -12.53 -7.90 -27.17
N GLY A 116 -11.85 -6.74 -27.23
CA GLY A 116 -11.46 -6.08 -28.48
C GLY A 116 -12.55 -5.22 -29.14
N ILE A 117 -13.74 -5.14 -28.56
CA ILE A 117 -14.92 -4.47 -29.15
C ILE A 117 -15.49 -3.40 -28.23
N ASP A 118 -15.59 -3.68 -26.94
CA ASP A 118 -16.18 -2.75 -25.97
C ASP A 118 -15.43 -1.42 -25.96
N PRO A 119 -16.17 -0.28 -25.91
CA PRO A 119 -15.55 1.03 -25.92
C PRO A 119 -14.69 1.29 -24.69
N ASN A 120 -15.06 0.70 -23.55
CA ASN A 120 -14.34 0.84 -22.30
C ASN A 120 -13.37 -0.32 -22.11
N VAL A 121 -12.14 0.00 -21.72
CA VAL A 121 -11.12 -0.99 -21.37
C VAL A 121 -10.71 -0.81 -19.93
N GLU A 122 -10.70 -1.90 -19.18
CA GLU A 122 -10.10 -1.94 -17.86
C GLU A 122 -8.83 -2.79 -17.90
N MET A 123 -7.76 -2.25 -17.30
CA MET A 123 -6.48 -2.93 -17.17
C MET A 123 -5.95 -2.80 -15.75
N THR A 124 -5.31 -3.86 -15.24
CA THR A 124 -4.79 -3.91 -13.86
C THR A 124 -3.34 -4.39 -13.81
N LEU A 125 -2.56 -3.80 -12.90
CA LEU A 125 -1.20 -4.24 -12.56
C LEU A 125 -1.04 -4.14 -11.04
N GLY A 126 -1.04 -5.29 -10.34
CA GLY A 126 -1.09 -5.31 -8.88
C GLY A 126 -2.33 -4.61 -8.36
N ALA A 127 -2.14 -3.58 -7.54
CA ALA A 127 -3.23 -2.72 -7.02
C ALA A 127 -3.56 -1.53 -7.93
N SER A 128 -2.78 -1.30 -8.99
CA SER A 128 -2.98 -0.19 -9.91
C SER A 128 -4.01 -0.55 -10.97
N ARG A 129 -4.81 0.43 -11.36
CA ARG A 129 -5.89 0.27 -12.33
C ARG A 129 -5.88 1.43 -13.33
N ILE A 130 -5.97 1.10 -14.62
CA ILE A 130 -6.16 2.05 -15.72
C ILE A 130 -7.50 1.72 -16.39
N ILE A 131 -8.27 2.75 -16.71
CA ILE A 131 -9.44 2.65 -17.59
C ILE A 131 -9.17 3.48 -18.85
N MET A 132 -9.42 2.90 -19.99
CA MET A 132 -9.37 3.62 -21.27
C MET A 132 -10.79 3.86 -21.76
N PHE A 133 -11.03 5.06 -22.28
CA PHE A 133 -12.31 5.50 -22.79
C PHE A 133 -12.10 6.28 -24.10
N PRO A 134 -12.85 5.97 -25.19
CA PRO A 134 -12.70 6.66 -26.45
C PRO A 134 -12.99 8.16 -26.31
N ARG A 135 -12.17 9.00 -26.95
CA ARG A 135 -12.30 10.47 -26.95
C ARG A 135 -13.65 10.92 -27.49
N ASP A 136 -14.08 10.36 -28.62
CA ASP A 136 -15.37 10.65 -29.25
C ASP A 136 -16.57 10.26 -28.36
N ALA A 137 -16.50 9.12 -27.70
CA ALA A 137 -17.54 8.70 -26.78
C ALA A 137 -17.61 9.63 -25.55
N PHE A 138 -16.47 10.11 -25.06
CA PHE A 138 -16.43 11.08 -23.97
C PHE A 138 -17.00 12.44 -24.38
N GLU A 139 -16.68 12.91 -25.58
CA GLU A 139 -17.24 14.15 -26.17
C GLU A 139 -18.74 14.08 -26.34
N GLN A 140 -19.24 12.94 -26.84
CA GLN A 140 -20.67 12.69 -26.95
C GLN A 140 -21.35 12.69 -25.57
N MET A 141 -20.78 12.00 -24.59
CA MET A 141 -21.33 11.91 -23.24
C MET A 141 -21.40 13.28 -22.54
N THR A 142 -20.40 14.12 -22.75
CA THR A 142 -20.32 15.45 -22.11
C THR A 142 -20.95 16.57 -22.95
N SER A 143 -21.30 16.30 -24.21
CA SER A 143 -21.77 17.26 -25.18
C SER A 143 -20.77 18.45 -25.37
N ARG A 144 -19.48 18.13 -25.37
CA ARG A 144 -18.38 19.10 -25.49
C ARG A 144 -17.24 18.52 -26.32
N GLU A 145 -16.56 19.39 -27.04
CA GLU A 145 -15.27 19.11 -27.67
C GLU A 145 -14.14 19.43 -26.69
N TYR A 146 -13.05 18.66 -26.77
CA TYR A 146 -11.87 18.85 -25.93
C TYR A 146 -10.63 18.98 -26.80
N ALA A 147 -9.69 19.83 -26.35
CA ALA A 147 -8.37 19.94 -26.95
C ALA A 147 -7.46 18.85 -26.37
N TYR A 148 -7.27 17.77 -27.11
CA TYR A 148 -6.34 16.72 -26.74
C TYR A 148 -4.91 17.09 -27.19
N PRO A 149 -3.89 16.70 -26.40
CA PRO A 149 -2.51 16.97 -26.77
C PRO A 149 -2.12 16.20 -28.05
N ASN A 150 -1.31 16.87 -28.88
CA ASN A 150 -0.65 16.26 -30.03
C ASN A 150 0.82 16.03 -29.72
N GLY A 151 1.33 14.83 -29.92
CA GLY A 151 2.71 14.46 -29.59
C GLY A 151 2.86 14.03 -28.14
N THR A 152 4.03 14.30 -27.54
CA THR A 152 4.30 13.90 -26.17
C THR A 152 3.52 14.78 -25.18
N ASN A 153 2.76 14.12 -24.29
CA ASN A 153 2.02 14.77 -23.23
C ASN A 153 2.94 15.03 -22.02
N GLY A 154 3.11 16.27 -21.63
CA GLY A 154 3.93 16.67 -20.47
C GLY A 154 3.13 16.97 -19.21
N THR A 155 1.86 16.57 -19.13
CA THR A 155 0.96 16.95 -18.03
C THR A 155 0.90 15.89 -16.93
N ILE A 156 0.97 14.61 -17.29
CA ILE A 156 0.87 13.46 -16.37
C ILE A 156 1.92 12.44 -16.78
N GLU A 157 2.53 11.81 -15.78
CA GLU A 157 3.37 10.64 -15.96
C GLU A 157 2.83 9.46 -15.16
N LEU A 158 3.08 8.24 -15.65
CA LEU A 158 2.90 7.01 -14.91
C LEU A 158 4.28 6.48 -14.52
N SER A 159 4.55 6.38 -13.23
CA SER A 159 5.86 5.94 -12.74
C SER A 159 5.86 4.45 -12.44
N PHE A 160 6.89 3.77 -12.90
CA PHE A 160 7.14 2.34 -12.68
C PHE A 160 8.54 2.16 -12.08
N ASP A 161 8.63 1.40 -11.00
CA ASP A 161 9.89 1.11 -10.35
C ASP A 161 10.48 -0.21 -10.84
N VAL A 162 11.82 -0.25 -10.94
CA VAL A 162 12.59 -1.46 -11.17
C VAL A 162 13.67 -1.61 -10.10
N PRO A 163 14.13 -2.84 -9.80
CA PRO A 163 14.98 -3.09 -8.62
C PRO A 163 16.34 -2.41 -8.63
N THR A 164 16.97 -2.24 -9.81
CA THR A 164 18.33 -1.70 -9.90
C THR A 164 18.48 -0.67 -11.02
N PHE A 165 19.54 0.13 -10.97
CA PHE A 165 19.89 1.09 -12.04
C PHE A 165 20.12 0.39 -13.39
N ALA A 166 20.74 -0.78 -13.38
CA ALA A 166 20.96 -1.56 -14.59
C ALA A 166 19.62 -2.06 -15.20
N ASP A 167 18.61 -2.29 -14.38
CA ASP A 167 17.30 -2.66 -14.85
C ASP A 167 16.57 -1.47 -15.52
N VAL A 168 16.85 -0.22 -15.11
CA VAL A 168 16.31 0.97 -15.77
C VAL A 168 16.79 1.01 -17.24
N ASP A 169 18.09 0.82 -17.48
CA ASP A 169 18.66 0.79 -18.84
C ASP A 169 18.05 -0.34 -19.67
N LYS A 170 18.04 -1.54 -19.09
CA LYS A 170 17.54 -2.74 -19.76
C LYS A 170 16.05 -2.63 -20.12
N GLU A 171 15.22 -2.15 -19.20
CA GLU A 171 13.79 -2.02 -19.43
C GLU A 171 13.46 -0.88 -20.40
N PHE A 172 14.24 0.21 -20.39
CA PHE A 172 14.13 1.25 -21.41
C PHE A 172 14.39 0.70 -22.81
N ASP A 173 15.52 -0.01 -23.01
CA ASP A 173 15.86 -0.60 -24.31
C ASP A 173 14.81 -1.63 -24.74
N ARG A 174 14.32 -2.45 -23.81
CA ARG A 174 13.26 -3.41 -24.07
C ARG A 174 11.97 -2.72 -24.49
N ALA A 175 11.51 -1.72 -23.76
CA ALA A 175 10.29 -0.98 -24.06
C ALA A 175 10.36 -0.29 -25.44
N VAL A 176 11.49 0.35 -25.74
CA VAL A 176 11.72 0.98 -27.05
C VAL A 176 11.74 -0.06 -28.17
N SER A 177 12.38 -1.22 -27.97
CA SER A 177 12.39 -2.31 -28.97
C SER A 177 11.00 -2.88 -29.25
N MET A 178 10.08 -2.77 -28.28
CA MET A 178 8.67 -3.19 -28.36
C MET A 178 7.75 -2.07 -28.87
N GLY A 179 8.30 -0.91 -29.25
CA GLY A 179 7.53 0.17 -29.88
C GLY A 179 7.17 1.35 -28.98
N ALA A 180 7.68 1.41 -27.74
CA ALA A 180 7.57 2.60 -26.92
C ALA A 180 8.36 3.75 -27.54
N LYS A 181 7.82 4.95 -27.48
CA LYS A 181 8.48 6.13 -28.05
C LYS A 181 9.49 6.69 -27.04
N PRO A 182 10.79 6.73 -27.35
CA PRO A 182 11.79 7.27 -26.42
C PRO A 182 11.58 8.76 -26.23
N VAL A 183 11.58 9.21 -24.98
CA VAL A 183 11.44 10.63 -24.59
C VAL A 183 12.69 11.11 -23.88
N PHE A 184 13.21 10.35 -22.94
CA PHE A 184 14.42 10.68 -22.19
C PHE A 184 15.20 9.39 -21.88
N ALA A 185 16.45 9.35 -22.33
CA ALA A 185 17.31 8.19 -22.14
C ALA A 185 17.70 7.99 -20.67
N PRO A 186 18.01 6.75 -20.23
CA PRO A 186 18.41 6.46 -18.87
C PRO A 186 19.53 7.35 -18.38
N THR A 187 19.27 8.15 -17.35
CA THR A 187 20.17 9.16 -16.80
C THR A 187 20.22 9.03 -15.28
N THR A 188 21.40 9.14 -14.70
CA THR A 188 21.56 9.25 -13.24
C THR A 188 21.42 10.71 -12.84
N GLU A 189 20.41 11.00 -12.09
CA GLU A 189 20.06 12.35 -11.67
C GLU A 189 20.92 12.83 -10.51
N PRO A 190 21.11 14.15 -10.33
CA PRO A 190 21.94 14.71 -9.25
C PRO A 190 21.49 14.31 -7.83
N TRP A 191 20.24 13.96 -7.66
CA TRP A 191 19.67 13.49 -6.39
C TRP A 191 19.83 11.98 -6.16
N GLY A 192 20.56 11.27 -7.06
CA GLY A 192 20.95 9.87 -6.88
C GLY A 192 19.94 8.83 -7.36
N GLN A 193 18.95 9.22 -8.14
CA GLN A 193 17.99 8.35 -8.80
C GLN A 193 18.41 8.13 -10.25
N ARG A 194 18.13 6.95 -10.82
CA ARG A 194 18.28 6.71 -12.26
C ARG A 194 16.90 6.66 -12.89
N THR A 195 16.65 7.55 -13.86
CA THR A 195 15.36 7.74 -14.50
C THR A 195 15.45 7.67 -16.00
N CYS A 196 14.36 7.29 -16.65
CA CYS A 196 14.16 7.38 -18.08
C CYS A 196 12.68 7.63 -18.38
N TYR A 197 12.35 8.11 -19.57
CA TYR A 197 10.98 8.30 -20.01
C TYR A 197 10.74 7.71 -21.38
N VAL A 198 9.62 7.04 -21.51
CA VAL A 198 9.05 6.59 -22.77
C VAL A 198 7.61 7.06 -22.87
N ALA A 199 7.11 7.33 -24.06
CA ALA A 199 5.71 7.64 -24.27
C ALA A 199 4.97 6.45 -24.89
N ASP A 200 3.68 6.33 -24.55
CA ASP A 200 2.76 5.41 -25.17
C ASP A 200 2.38 5.85 -26.61
N PRO A 201 1.58 5.08 -27.37
CA PRO A 201 1.20 5.43 -28.74
C PRO A 201 0.49 6.78 -28.91
N GLU A 202 -0.18 7.26 -27.86
CA GLU A 202 -0.89 8.55 -27.86
C GLU A 202 -0.10 9.70 -27.23
N GLY A 203 1.11 9.41 -26.74
CA GLY A 203 2.04 10.41 -26.24
C GLY A 203 1.96 10.67 -24.73
N ASN A 204 1.27 9.81 -23.99
CA ASN A 204 1.26 9.89 -22.51
C ASN A 204 2.50 9.28 -21.91
#